data_b2e3ccbc8f5111169e52f464cfd023e4
#
_entry.id   b2e3ccbc8f5111169e52f464cfd023e4
#
_cell.length_a   1.000
_cell.length_b   1.000
_cell.length_c   1.000
_cell.angle_alpha   90.00
_cell.angle_beta   90.00
_cell.angle_gamma   90.00
#
_symmetry.space_group_name_H-M   'P 1'
#
loop_
_entity.id
_entity.type
_entity.pdbx_description
1 polymer ?
#
loop_
_entity_poly.entity_id
_entity_poly.type
_entity_poly.pdbx_seq_one_letter_code
_entity_poly.pdbx_strand_id
1 'polypeptide(L)'
;MIAMTMMVRDEADVVGAMIEHHLAQGIDLFLVTDNGSVDGTVEILQSFEARGLIEVAHDPRHLKQQHEVVTRMSREAATRGATWVLNADADEFWVAKDPALTVAEELSLIDPAVGAFPVPVIDMTGPPALAGTGLGRLVYRDERPDEVMAALGIHAHSTPDVAFVARHDVEVAQGNHFVNVAESAPLDPQRGLQVYHFPWRSWSQFARKVENAGRAYAASPDLRPSANHHGMRDWRRAQDGVLRPSYVARHPSRTELADGIAHGWFVEDRRLAHSLRSPTPDEPLDEAVEAADREIMSALVGVELRLNTLEQEHRRASDDLDFERRHVRELDTLVERLRDEISESQKATSALRDELDATLEEVARAKRSRLVRGALRLSKAIHS
;
A
#
# COMPACT_ATOMS: atom_id res chain seq x y z
N MET A 1 -25.56 -9.98 -14.32
CA MET A 1 -25.14 -10.66 -13.08
C MET A 1 -24.01 -9.89 -12.44
N ILE A 2 -24.11 -9.62 -11.14
CA ILE A 2 -23.12 -8.90 -10.34
C ILE A 2 -22.52 -9.91 -9.36
N ALA A 3 -21.19 -10.02 -9.36
CA ALA A 3 -20.46 -10.87 -8.44
C ALA A 3 -19.78 -10.04 -7.35
N MET A 4 -19.78 -10.56 -6.14
CA MET A 4 -18.96 -10.06 -5.05
C MET A 4 -17.98 -11.13 -4.61
N THR A 5 -16.74 -10.74 -4.34
CA THR A 5 -15.69 -11.64 -3.82
C THR A 5 -15.16 -11.11 -2.50
N MET A 6 -14.90 -12.01 -1.56
CA MET A 6 -14.41 -11.65 -0.23
C MET A 6 -13.44 -12.71 0.29
N MET A 7 -12.29 -12.27 0.79
CA MET A 7 -11.43 -13.09 1.65
C MET A 7 -11.59 -12.63 3.09
N VAL A 8 -11.96 -13.53 4.00
CA VAL A 8 -12.32 -13.16 5.38
C VAL A 8 -11.51 -13.95 6.40
N ARG A 9 -11.21 -13.31 7.54
CA ARG A 9 -10.62 -13.96 8.71
C ARG A 9 -11.05 -13.26 10.00
N ASP A 10 -11.67 -14.01 10.91
CA ASP A 10 -12.03 -13.57 12.26
C ASP A 10 -12.93 -12.31 12.29
N GLU A 11 -14.02 -12.30 11.53
CA GLU A 11 -14.98 -11.20 11.38
C GLU A 11 -16.42 -11.62 11.77
N ALA A 12 -16.54 -12.55 12.73
CA ALA A 12 -17.86 -13.08 13.18
C ALA A 12 -18.82 -12.00 13.66
N ASP A 13 -18.31 -10.87 14.14
CA ASP A 13 -19.10 -9.75 14.63
C ASP A 13 -19.82 -8.98 13.52
N VAL A 14 -19.39 -9.08 12.25
CA VAL A 14 -19.91 -8.23 11.17
C VAL A 14 -20.27 -9.00 9.90
N VAL A 15 -19.61 -10.13 9.61
CA VAL A 15 -19.73 -10.83 8.32
C VAL A 15 -21.16 -11.21 7.95
N GLY A 16 -21.98 -11.61 8.92
CA GLY A 16 -23.39 -11.94 8.68
C GLY A 16 -24.19 -10.72 8.20
N ALA A 17 -24.03 -9.57 8.85
CA ALA A 17 -24.69 -8.34 8.45
C ALA A 17 -24.21 -7.84 7.08
N MET A 18 -22.92 -8.00 6.80
CA MET A 18 -22.30 -7.66 5.50
C MET A 18 -22.92 -8.51 4.38
N ILE A 19 -23.01 -9.81 4.54
CA ILE A 19 -23.61 -10.70 3.54
C ILE A 19 -25.09 -10.37 3.34
N GLU A 20 -25.89 -10.22 4.41
CA GLU A 20 -27.32 -9.87 4.33
C GLU A 20 -27.53 -8.54 3.59
N HIS A 21 -26.71 -7.54 3.89
CA HIS A 21 -26.74 -6.26 3.19
C HIS A 21 -26.56 -6.43 1.68
N HIS A 22 -25.50 -7.10 1.24
CA HIS A 22 -25.16 -7.19 -0.17
C HIS A 22 -26.13 -8.07 -0.95
N LEU A 23 -26.69 -9.10 -0.33
CA LEU A 23 -27.80 -9.85 -0.92
C LEU A 23 -29.02 -8.95 -1.15
N ALA A 24 -29.34 -8.07 -0.17
CA ALA A 24 -30.41 -7.09 -0.32
C ALA A 24 -30.08 -5.98 -1.35
N GLN A 25 -28.79 -5.70 -1.59
CA GLN A 25 -28.32 -4.78 -2.63
C GLN A 25 -28.32 -5.42 -4.04
N GLY A 26 -28.71 -6.69 -4.17
CA GLY A 26 -28.87 -7.38 -5.45
C GLY A 26 -27.59 -8.01 -6.00
N ILE A 27 -26.68 -8.44 -5.13
CA ILE A 27 -25.53 -9.28 -5.53
C ILE A 27 -26.05 -10.69 -5.89
N ASP A 28 -25.78 -11.12 -7.12
CA ASP A 28 -26.24 -12.39 -7.68
C ASP A 28 -25.32 -13.59 -7.35
N LEU A 29 -24.02 -13.34 -7.28
CA LEU A 29 -22.99 -14.36 -7.03
C LEU A 29 -22.05 -13.87 -5.94
N PHE A 30 -22.01 -14.59 -4.81
CA PHE A 30 -21.14 -14.22 -3.69
C PHE A 30 -20.13 -15.33 -3.41
N LEU A 31 -18.87 -15.07 -3.74
CA LEU A 31 -17.75 -15.98 -3.56
C LEU A 31 -16.93 -15.55 -2.34
N VAL A 32 -16.83 -16.43 -1.35
CA VAL A 32 -16.13 -16.18 -0.10
C VAL A 32 -14.99 -17.17 0.07
N THR A 33 -13.83 -16.71 0.53
CA THR A 33 -12.76 -17.59 0.99
C THR A 33 -12.48 -17.31 2.46
N ASP A 34 -12.75 -18.30 3.32
CA ASP A 34 -12.33 -18.24 4.73
C ASP A 34 -10.84 -18.53 4.84
N ASN A 35 -10.10 -17.64 5.46
CA ASN A 35 -8.64 -17.75 5.67
C ASN A 35 -8.30 -18.31 7.05
N GLY A 36 -8.99 -19.37 7.47
CA GLY A 36 -8.74 -20.07 8.73
C GLY A 36 -9.19 -19.29 9.95
N SER A 37 -10.42 -18.81 9.94
CA SER A 37 -11.07 -18.15 11.08
C SER A 37 -11.25 -19.08 12.27
N VAL A 38 -11.22 -18.52 13.49
CA VAL A 38 -11.32 -19.26 14.77
C VAL A 38 -12.33 -18.63 15.74
N ASP A 39 -13.11 -17.63 15.31
CA ASP A 39 -13.99 -16.81 16.17
C ASP A 39 -15.49 -17.02 15.96
N GLY A 40 -15.92 -18.01 15.16
CA GLY A 40 -17.31 -18.24 14.77
C GLY A 40 -17.68 -17.75 13.37
N THR A 41 -16.74 -17.14 12.64
CA THR A 41 -16.95 -16.71 11.25
C THR A 41 -17.35 -17.88 10.35
N VAL A 42 -16.70 -19.04 10.49
CA VAL A 42 -16.95 -20.24 9.67
C VAL A 42 -18.39 -20.73 9.82
N GLU A 43 -18.89 -20.80 11.04
CA GLU A 43 -20.27 -21.25 11.32
C GLU A 43 -21.30 -20.29 10.70
N ILE A 44 -21.03 -18.99 10.73
CA ILE A 44 -21.88 -17.99 10.07
C ILE A 44 -21.88 -18.22 8.55
N LEU A 45 -20.70 -18.32 7.93
CA LEU A 45 -20.58 -18.58 6.49
C LEU A 45 -21.30 -19.86 6.07
N GLN A 46 -21.11 -20.96 6.80
CA GLN A 46 -21.80 -22.24 6.54
C GLN A 46 -23.31 -22.12 6.61
N SER A 47 -23.85 -21.26 7.49
CA SER A 47 -25.29 -21.01 7.58
C SER A 47 -25.86 -20.35 6.31
N PHE A 48 -25.12 -19.46 5.68
CA PHE A 48 -25.49 -18.83 4.40
C PHE A 48 -25.27 -19.79 3.21
N GLU A 49 -24.20 -20.54 3.21
CA GLU A 49 -23.90 -21.55 2.17
C GLU A 49 -24.96 -22.66 2.14
N ALA A 50 -25.37 -23.19 3.29
CA ALA A 50 -26.44 -24.18 3.40
C ALA A 50 -27.79 -23.70 2.86
N ARG A 51 -28.01 -22.39 2.79
CA ARG A 51 -29.16 -21.74 2.16
C ARG A 51 -28.97 -21.48 0.67
N GLY A 52 -27.79 -21.77 0.12
CA GLY A 52 -27.44 -21.51 -1.29
C GLY A 52 -27.28 -20.03 -1.64
N LEU A 53 -26.97 -19.20 -0.64
CA LEU A 53 -26.86 -17.73 -0.80
C LEU A 53 -25.44 -17.26 -1.11
N ILE A 54 -24.43 -18.02 -0.70
CA ILE A 54 -23.00 -17.78 -0.96
C ILE A 54 -22.31 -19.10 -1.26
N GLU A 55 -21.11 -19.03 -1.80
CA GLU A 55 -20.21 -20.16 -1.97
C GLU A 55 -18.94 -19.95 -1.15
N VAL A 56 -18.54 -20.92 -0.35
CA VAL A 56 -17.44 -20.83 0.60
C VAL A 56 -16.29 -21.75 0.22
N ALA A 57 -15.11 -21.18 0.05
CA ALA A 57 -13.85 -21.92 -0.03
C ALA A 57 -13.06 -21.72 1.27
N HIS A 58 -12.18 -22.69 1.61
CA HIS A 58 -11.31 -22.61 2.77
C HIS A 58 -9.84 -22.55 2.36
N ASP A 59 -9.11 -21.58 2.87
CA ASP A 59 -7.66 -21.49 2.73
C ASP A 59 -7.02 -21.22 4.10
N PRO A 60 -6.56 -22.28 4.80
CA PRO A 60 -6.06 -22.17 6.16
C PRO A 60 -4.67 -21.53 6.27
N ARG A 61 -4.03 -21.17 5.15
CA ARG A 61 -2.71 -20.54 5.17
C ARG A 61 -2.80 -19.14 5.76
N HIS A 62 -2.09 -18.90 6.84
CA HIS A 62 -2.04 -17.57 7.46
C HIS A 62 -0.91 -16.74 6.84
N LEU A 63 -1.09 -16.32 5.58
CA LEU A 63 -0.17 -15.52 4.78
C LEU A 63 -0.86 -14.30 4.22
N LYS A 64 -0.08 -13.33 3.73
CA LYS A 64 -0.59 -12.18 2.96
C LYS A 64 -0.84 -12.58 1.50
N GLN A 65 -1.97 -13.26 1.25
CA GLN A 65 -2.33 -13.87 -0.04
C GLN A 65 -3.65 -13.35 -0.63
N GLN A 66 -4.22 -12.28 -0.08
CA GLN A 66 -5.51 -11.72 -0.53
C GLN A 66 -5.51 -11.49 -2.05
N HIS A 67 -4.45 -10.90 -2.60
CA HIS A 67 -4.26 -10.71 -4.04
C HIS A 67 -4.52 -11.99 -4.87
N GLU A 68 -3.89 -13.11 -4.55
CA GLU A 68 -4.08 -14.38 -5.29
C GLU A 68 -5.51 -14.88 -5.19
N VAL A 69 -6.08 -14.83 -3.98
CA VAL A 69 -7.40 -15.37 -3.67
C VAL A 69 -8.49 -14.56 -4.36
N VAL A 70 -8.48 -13.22 -4.22
CA VAL A 70 -9.51 -12.38 -4.85
C VAL A 70 -9.36 -12.33 -6.37
N THR A 71 -8.13 -12.37 -6.92
CA THR A 71 -7.90 -12.49 -8.36
C THR A 71 -8.51 -13.79 -8.91
N ARG A 72 -8.29 -14.93 -8.25
CA ARG A 72 -8.86 -16.21 -8.64
C ARG A 72 -10.40 -16.18 -8.62
N MET A 73 -11.01 -15.67 -7.55
CA MET A 73 -12.48 -15.55 -7.43
C MET A 73 -13.05 -14.59 -8.48
N SER A 74 -12.39 -13.47 -8.76
CA SER A 74 -12.81 -12.52 -9.80
C SER A 74 -12.79 -13.14 -11.20
N ARG A 75 -11.78 -13.95 -11.53
CA ARG A 75 -11.72 -14.72 -12.80
C ARG A 75 -12.79 -15.82 -12.87
N GLU A 76 -13.08 -16.46 -11.75
CA GLU A 76 -14.17 -17.41 -11.64
C GLU A 76 -15.53 -16.74 -11.88
N ALA A 77 -15.78 -15.59 -11.29
CA ALA A 77 -16.98 -14.80 -11.54
C ALA A 77 -17.13 -14.45 -13.04
N ALA A 78 -16.06 -14.07 -13.73
CA ALA A 78 -16.06 -13.85 -15.16
C ALA A 78 -16.41 -15.12 -15.94
N THR A 79 -15.87 -16.28 -15.56
CA THR A 79 -16.16 -17.58 -16.19
C THR A 79 -17.64 -17.97 -16.05
N ARG A 80 -18.28 -17.54 -14.96
CA ARG A 80 -19.70 -17.76 -14.69
C ARG A 80 -20.62 -16.73 -15.34
N GLY A 81 -20.06 -15.76 -16.08
CA GLY A 81 -20.82 -14.76 -16.85
C GLY A 81 -21.20 -13.52 -16.04
N ALA A 82 -20.47 -13.19 -14.97
CA ALA A 82 -20.63 -11.91 -14.30
C ALA A 82 -20.38 -10.76 -15.28
N THR A 83 -21.12 -9.68 -15.13
CA THR A 83 -20.90 -8.41 -15.86
C THR A 83 -20.00 -7.51 -15.03
N TRP A 84 -20.30 -7.40 -13.72
CA TRP A 84 -19.56 -6.60 -12.76
C TRP A 84 -18.99 -7.47 -11.65
N VAL A 85 -17.82 -7.11 -11.16
CA VAL A 85 -17.18 -7.70 -9.99
C VAL A 85 -16.86 -6.59 -8.98
N LEU A 86 -17.22 -6.84 -7.73
CA LEU A 86 -16.91 -6.02 -6.57
C LEU A 86 -16.07 -6.88 -5.61
N ASN A 87 -14.88 -6.42 -5.27
CA ASN A 87 -14.09 -7.06 -4.21
C ASN A 87 -14.31 -6.29 -2.93
N ALA A 88 -14.66 -6.95 -1.84
CA ALA A 88 -14.99 -6.30 -0.58
C ALA A 88 -14.27 -6.98 0.59
N ASP A 89 -13.90 -6.20 1.59
CA ASP A 89 -13.55 -6.71 2.91
C ASP A 89 -14.83 -6.89 3.75
N ALA A 90 -14.77 -7.71 4.80
CA ALA A 90 -15.96 -8.04 5.59
C ALA A 90 -16.55 -6.85 6.37
N ASP A 91 -15.80 -5.79 6.54
CA ASP A 91 -16.18 -4.54 7.22
C ASP A 91 -16.52 -3.40 6.23
N GLU A 92 -16.75 -3.73 4.95
CA GLU A 92 -17.12 -2.82 3.88
C GLU A 92 -18.55 -3.07 3.39
N PHE A 93 -19.34 -2.01 3.34
CA PHE A 93 -20.73 -2.03 2.90
C PHE A 93 -20.91 -1.15 1.67
N TRP A 94 -21.03 -1.79 0.53
CA TRP A 94 -21.22 -1.13 -0.76
C TRP A 94 -22.67 -0.65 -0.90
N VAL A 95 -22.84 0.58 -1.33
CA VAL A 95 -24.14 1.22 -1.55
C VAL A 95 -24.12 2.03 -2.84
N ALA A 96 -25.29 2.22 -3.45
CA ALA A 96 -25.42 3.15 -4.56
C ALA A 96 -25.18 4.59 -4.08
N LYS A 97 -24.59 5.41 -4.96
CA LYS A 97 -24.43 6.85 -4.74
C LYS A 97 -25.80 7.53 -4.58
N ASP A 98 -26.78 7.14 -5.40
CA ASP A 98 -28.17 7.53 -5.21
C ASP A 98 -28.81 6.65 -4.10
N PRO A 99 -29.21 7.21 -2.95
CA PRO A 99 -29.75 6.43 -1.85
C PRO A 99 -31.13 5.78 -2.16
N ALA A 100 -31.77 6.15 -3.26
CA ALA A 100 -33.02 5.54 -3.69
C ALA A 100 -32.82 4.22 -4.47
N LEU A 101 -31.58 3.90 -4.84
CA LEU A 101 -31.22 2.73 -5.65
C LEU A 101 -30.45 1.70 -4.83
N THR A 102 -30.57 0.45 -5.22
CA THR A 102 -29.67 -0.63 -4.80
C THR A 102 -28.38 -0.58 -5.65
N VAL A 103 -27.34 -1.29 -5.21
CA VAL A 103 -26.10 -1.47 -5.99
C VAL A 103 -26.42 -2.06 -7.37
N ALA A 104 -27.31 -3.06 -7.44
CA ALA A 104 -27.69 -3.69 -8.68
C ALA A 104 -28.41 -2.73 -9.65
N GLU A 105 -29.32 -1.93 -9.13
CA GLU A 105 -30.04 -0.93 -9.91
C GLU A 105 -29.07 0.15 -10.44
N GLU A 106 -28.18 0.66 -9.60
CA GLU A 106 -27.17 1.64 -10.00
C GLU A 106 -26.24 1.09 -11.09
N LEU A 107 -25.69 -0.12 -10.90
CA LEU A 107 -24.82 -0.76 -11.89
C LEU A 107 -25.54 -1.08 -13.21
N SER A 108 -26.87 -1.29 -13.18
CA SER A 108 -27.66 -1.49 -14.40
C SER A 108 -27.77 -0.24 -15.27
N LEU A 109 -27.55 0.93 -14.68
CA LEU A 109 -27.57 2.24 -15.34
C LEU A 109 -26.17 2.68 -15.82
N ILE A 110 -25.12 1.94 -15.49
CA ILE A 110 -23.74 2.21 -15.89
C ILE A 110 -23.41 1.32 -17.09
N ASP A 111 -22.97 1.94 -18.21
CA ASP A 111 -22.54 1.18 -19.38
C ASP A 111 -21.24 0.40 -19.05
N PRO A 112 -21.23 -0.93 -19.26
CA PRO A 112 -20.01 -1.73 -19.08
C PRO A 112 -18.81 -1.27 -19.92
N ALA A 113 -19.01 -0.46 -20.94
CA ALA A 113 -17.92 0.17 -21.69
C ALA A 113 -17.02 1.09 -20.84
N VAL A 114 -17.45 1.49 -19.63
CA VAL A 114 -16.62 2.19 -18.65
C VAL A 114 -15.41 1.35 -18.25
N GLY A 115 -15.54 0.03 -18.18
CA GLY A 115 -14.47 -0.91 -17.83
C GLY A 115 -14.26 -1.02 -16.31
N ALA A 116 -13.68 -0.02 -15.72
CA ALA A 116 -13.50 0.08 -14.27
C ALA A 116 -13.71 1.52 -13.80
N PHE A 117 -14.09 1.71 -12.55
CA PHE A 117 -14.16 3.04 -11.94
C PHE A 117 -13.86 2.99 -10.44
N PRO A 118 -13.24 4.06 -9.88
CA PRO A 118 -12.95 4.15 -8.46
C PRO A 118 -14.24 4.36 -7.65
N VAL A 119 -14.30 3.74 -6.50
CA VAL A 119 -15.40 3.82 -5.55
C VAL A 119 -14.89 4.40 -4.24
N PRO A 120 -15.33 5.61 -3.84
CA PRO A 120 -14.91 6.22 -2.58
C PRO A 120 -15.21 5.33 -1.38
N VAL A 121 -14.22 5.13 -0.53
CA VAL A 121 -14.33 4.44 0.76
C VAL A 121 -14.48 5.49 1.85
N ILE A 122 -15.56 5.40 2.62
CA ILE A 122 -15.96 6.35 3.64
C ILE A 122 -15.81 5.67 5.00
N ASP A 123 -14.81 6.06 5.78
CA ASP A 123 -14.61 5.55 7.12
C ASP A 123 -15.73 6.02 8.05
N MET A 124 -16.43 5.07 8.69
CA MET A 124 -17.50 5.35 9.62
C MET A 124 -16.94 5.41 11.04
N THR A 125 -17.32 6.44 11.77
CA THR A 125 -16.84 6.71 13.12
C THR A 125 -17.97 7.05 14.09
N GLY A 126 -17.65 7.11 15.37
CA GLY A 126 -18.54 7.42 16.48
C GLY A 126 -17.83 7.14 17.79
N PRO A 127 -18.51 7.11 18.95
CA PRO A 127 -17.89 6.82 20.24
C PRO A 127 -17.17 5.46 20.27
N PRO A 128 -16.06 5.31 21.03
CA PRO A 128 -15.38 4.02 21.17
C PRO A 128 -16.23 3.02 21.96
N ALA A 129 -15.94 1.71 21.78
CA ALA A 129 -16.58 0.64 22.53
C ALA A 129 -15.58 -0.47 22.88
N LEU A 130 -15.82 -1.20 23.97
CA LEU A 130 -15.02 -2.35 24.38
C LEU A 130 -15.28 -3.56 23.47
N ALA A 131 -16.55 -3.82 23.16
CA ALA A 131 -17.02 -4.89 22.29
C ALA A 131 -18.23 -4.44 21.47
N GLY A 132 -18.65 -5.24 20.49
CA GLY A 132 -19.84 -5.01 19.68
C GLY A 132 -19.53 -4.74 18.21
N THR A 133 -20.59 -4.79 17.39
CA THR A 133 -20.49 -4.65 15.93
C THR A 133 -20.35 -3.19 15.47
N GLY A 134 -20.84 -2.23 16.27
CA GLY A 134 -20.72 -0.80 15.97
C GLY A 134 -21.68 -0.24 14.93
N LEU A 135 -22.45 -1.06 14.19
CA LEU A 135 -23.31 -0.60 13.08
C LEU A 135 -24.38 0.42 13.49
N GLY A 136 -24.86 0.38 14.75
CA GLY A 136 -25.81 1.35 15.28
C GLY A 136 -25.16 2.57 15.95
N ARG A 137 -23.86 2.53 16.22
CA ARG A 137 -23.10 3.53 16.98
C ARG A 137 -22.17 4.35 16.11
N LEU A 138 -21.53 3.72 15.12
CA LEU A 138 -20.62 4.38 14.18
C LEU A 138 -21.45 4.95 13.02
N VAL A 139 -22.10 6.07 13.27
CA VAL A 139 -23.07 6.68 12.36
C VAL A 139 -22.59 8.01 11.78
N TYR A 140 -21.34 8.31 11.93
CA TYR A 140 -20.75 9.53 11.37
C TYR A 140 -19.72 9.16 10.31
N ARG A 141 -19.85 9.80 9.14
CA ARG A 141 -18.80 9.79 8.11
C ARG A 141 -17.65 10.61 8.62
N ASP A 142 -16.44 10.09 8.56
CA ASP A 142 -15.22 10.81 8.91
C ASP A 142 -14.71 11.57 7.69
N GLU A 143 -14.94 12.87 7.68
CA GLU A 143 -14.52 13.80 6.62
C GLU A 143 -13.40 14.72 7.12
N ARG A 144 -12.68 14.33 8.18
CA ARG A 144 -11.57 15.14 8.70
C ARG A 144 -10.48 15.31 7.65
N PRO A 145 -9.88 16.50 7.49
CA PRO A 145 -8.72 16.69 6.64
C PRO A 145 -7.53 15.83 7.08
N ASP A 146 -6.70 15.39 6.12
CA ASP A 146 -5.52 14.54 6.40
C ASP A 146 -4.56 15.18 7.42
N GLU A 147 -4.43 16.51 7.42
CA GLU A 147 -3.60 17.24 8.38
C GLU A 147 -4.14 17.12 9.81
N VAL A 148 -5.46 17.10 9.99
CA VAL A 148 -6.10 16.89 11.30
C VAL A 148 -5.88 15.46 11.76
N MET A 149 -6.05 14.49 10.88
CA MET A 149 -5.79 13.07 11.15
C MET A 149 -4.31 12.86 11.56
N ALA A 150 -3.39 13.41 10.80
CA ALA A 150 -1.95 13.32 11.06
C ALA A 150 -1.57 13.95 12.42
N ALA A 151 -2.16 15.09 12.78
CA ALA A 151 -1.92 15.74 14.07
C ALA A 151 -2.38 14.89 15.27
N LEU A 152 -3.35 13.99 15.06
CA LEU A 152 -3.81 13.01 16.06
C LEU A 152 -3.01 11.68 16.01
N GLY A 153 -2.00 11.58 15.15
CA GLY A 153 -1.24 10.34 14.94
C GLY A 153 -2.08 9.22 14.29
N ILE A 154 -3.18 9.59 13.63
CA ILE A 154 -4.07 8.68 12.91
C ILE A 154 -3.58 8.55 11.46
N HIS A 155 -3.88 7.42 10.82
CA HIS A 155 -3.62 7.25 9.41
C HIS A 155 -4.62 8.09 8.58
N ALA A 156 -4.23 8.47 7.37
CA ALA A 156 -5.12 9.08 6.39
C ALA A 156 -6.34 8.17 6.08
N HIS A 157 -7.35 8.75 5.44
CA HIS A 157 -8.54 8.01 5.01
C HIS A 157 -8.21 6.82 4.12
N SER A 158 -9.15 5.88 4.07
CA SER A 158 -9.04 4.68 3.25
C SER A 158 -8.91 5.03 1.76
N THR A 159 -8.07 4.26 1.06
CA THR A 159 -7.93 4.38 -0.40
C THR A 159 -9.22 3.94 -1.07
N PRO A 160 -9.69 4.60 -2.15
CA PRO A 160 -10.85 4.16 -2.91
C PRO A 160 -10.69 2.72 -3.41
N ASP A 161 -11.79 1.97 -3.40
CA ASP A 161 -11.90 0.65 -4.04
C ASP A 161 -12.20 0.78 -5.53
N VAL A 162 -12.34 -0.36 -6.22
CA VAL A 162 -12.61 -0.39 -7.66
C VAL A 162 -13.77 -1.34 -7.96
N ALA A 163 -14.80 -0.81 -8.64
CA ALA A 163 -15.80 -1.62 -9.33
C ALA A 163 -15.34 -1.85 -10.78
N PHE A 164 -15.40 -3.08 -11.28
CA PHE A 164 -14.88 -3.38 -12.62
C PHE A 164 -15.69 -4.42 -13.37
N VAL A 165 -15.63 -4.33 -14.68
CA VAL A 165 -16.23 -5.30 -15.60
C VAL A 165 -15.45 -6.61 -15.53
N ALA A 166 -16.18 -7.71 -15.37
CA ALA A 166 -15.60 -9.03 -15.24
C ALA A 166 -14.73 -9.44 -16.44
N ARG A 167 -13.51 -9.91 -16.18
CA ARG A 167 -12.55 -10.35 -17.19
C ARG A 167 -11.82 -11.60 -16.74
N HIS A 168 -11.53 -12.52 -17.67
CA HIS A 168 -10.78 -13.74 -17.39
C HIS A 168 -9.29 -13.50 -17.09
N ASP A 169 -8.75 -12.35 -17.48
CA ASP A 169 -7.35 -11.96 -17.32
C ASP A 169 -7.16 -10.87 -16.26
N VAL A 170 -8.18 -10.62 -15.40
CA VAL A 170 -8.07 -9.64 -14.35
C VAL A 170 -6.99 -10.00 -13.33
N GLU A 171 -6.25 -9.01 -12.89
CA GLU A 171 -5.34 -9.04 -11.74
C GLU A 171 -5.82 -7.99 -10.74
N VAL A 172 -6.05 -8.42 -9.49
CA VAL A 172 -6.47 -7.54 -8.40
C VAL A 172 -5.26 -7.32 -7.49
N ALA A 173 -4.90 -6.09 -7.21
CA ALA A 173 -3.78 -5.78 -6.30
C ALA A 173 -4.14 -6.10 -4.84
N GLN A 174 -3.13 -6.23 -4.00
CA GLN A 174 -3.31 -6.37 -2.56
C GLN A 174 -4.09 -5.19 -1.99
N GLY A 175 -5.14 -5.44 -1.22
CA GLY A 175 -6.01 -4.41 -0.61
C GLY A 175 -7.17 -3.97 -1.50
N ASN A 176 -7.46 -4.66 -2.60
CA ASN A 176 -8.64 -4.44 -3.48
C ASN A 176 -8.70 -3.10 -4.24
N HIS A 177 -7.72 -2.21 -4.05
CA HIS A 177 -7.78 -0.82 -4.54
C HIS A 177 -7.40 -0.64 -6.00
N PHE A 178 -6.78 -1.63 -6.65
CA PHE A 178 -6.32 -1.52 -8.03
C PHE A 178 -6.54 -2.82 -8.79
N VAL A 179 -6.94 -2.66 -10.06
CA VAL A 179 -7.08 -3.75 -11.02
C VAL A 179 -6.40 -3.38 -12.35
N ASN A 180 -6.04 -4.37 -13.16
CA ASN A 180 -5.51 -4.15 -14.50
C ASN A 180 -6.60 -3.89 -15.57
N VAL A 181 -7.84 -3.64 -15.16
CA VAL A 181 -8.93 -3.23 -16.05
C VAL A 181 -8.88 -1.73 -16.21
N ALA A 182 -8.74 -1.24 -17.44
CA ALA A 182 -8.67 0.19 -17.72
C ALA A 182 -10.03 0.88 -17.56
N GLU A 183 -9.98 2.13 -17.10
CA GLU A 183 -11.09 3.07 -17.26
C GLU A 183 -11.19 3.43 -18.75
N SER A 184 -12.17 2.88 -19.44
CA SER A 184 -12.26 2.95 -20.92
C SER A 184 -13.20 4.05 -21.41
N ALA A 185 -14.12 4.51 -20.56
CA ALA A 185 -15.03 5.62 -20.81
C ALA A 185 -15.28 6.40 -19.51
N PRO A 186 -15.61 7.70 -19.57
CA PRO A 186 -15.93 8.47 -18.38
C PRO A 186 -17.23 7.98 -17.74
N LEU A 187 -17.22 7.83 -16.42
CA LEU A 187 -18.42 7.59 -15.64
C LEU A 187 -19.23 8.90 -15.55
N ASP A 188 -20.55 8.81 -15.69
CA ASP A 188 -21.45 9.93 -15.41
C ASP A 188 -21.23 10.39 -13.96
N PRO A 189 -20.91 11.66 -13.69
CA PRO A 189 -20.67 12.16 -12.34
C PRO A 189 -21.84 11.98 -11.36
N GLN A 190 -23.05 11.78 -11.86
CA GLN A 190 -24.24 11.51 -11.03
C GLN A 190 -24.38 10.02 -10.66
N ARG A 191 -23.62 9.13 -11.32
CA ARG A 191 -23.62 7.68 -11.12
C ARG A 191 -22.46 7.24 -10.26
N GLY A 192 -22.54 6.02 -9.77
CA GLY A 192 -21.47 5.34 -9.07
C GLY A 192 -21.89 4.72 -7.75
N LEU A 193 -20.90 4.19 -7.06
CA LEU A 193 -21.05 3.51 -5.79
C LEU A 193 -20.26 4.25 -4.70
N GLN A 194 -20.52 3.89 -3.46
CA GLN A 194 -19.75 4.28 -2.26
C GLN A 194 -19.58 3.05 -1.39
N VAL A 195 -18.50 3.01 -0.62
CA VAL A 195 -18.26 1.98 0.40
C VAL A 195 -18.30 2.64 1.77
N TYR A 196 -19.12 2.13 2.67
CA TYR A 196 -19.11 2.50 4.08
C TYR A 196 -18.26 1.48 4.81
N HIS A 197 -17.13 1.93 5.35
CA HIS A 197 -16.09 1.11 5.95
C HIS A 197 -16.10 1.26 7.46
N PHE A 198 -16.11 0.14 8.18
CA PHE A 198 -16.17 0.06 9.64
C PHE A 198 -14.90 -0.56 10.22
N PRO A 199 -13.73 0.09 10.08
CA PRO A 199 -12.43 -0.54 10.36
C PRO A 199 -12.15 -0.71 11.86
N TRP A 200 -12.81 0.11 12.71
CA TRP A 200 -12.53 0.20 14.15
C TRP A 200 -13.82 0.01 14.96
N ARG A 201 -14.48 -1.13 14.79
CA ARG A 201 -15.81 -1.38 15.36
C ARG A 201 -15.80 -1.43 16.89
N SER A 202 -14.79 -2.07 17.48
CA SER A 202 -14.63 -2.15 18.94
C SER A 202 -13.16 -2.40 19.28
N TRP A 203 -12.80 -2.19 20.54
CA TRP A 203 -11.44 -2.49 21.02
C TRP A 203 -11.08 -3.97 20.82
N SER A 204 -11.98 -4.90 21.20
CA SER A 204 -11.72 -6.34 21.08
C SER A 204 -11.50 -6.77 19.62
N GLN A 205 -12.30 -6.24 18.69
CA GLN A 205 -12.13 -6.51 17.26
C GLN A 205 -10.83 -5.90 16.74
N PHE A 206 -10.54 -4.63 17.04
CA PHE A 206 -9.35 -3.96 16.58
C PHE A 206 -8.06 -4.62 17.08
N ALA A 207 -8.01 -4.98 18.36
CA ALA A 207 -6.85 -5.68 18.94
C ALA A 207 -6.58 -7.01 18.22
N ARG A 208 -7.62 -7.80 17.95
CA ARG A 208 -7.54 -9.07 17.23
C ARG A 208 -7.07 -8.85 15.77
N LYS A 209 -7.65 -7.85 15.08
CA LYS A 209 -7.27 -7.50 13.68
C LYS A 209 -5.79 -7.13 13.58
N VAL A 210 -5.28 -6.33 14.53
CA VAL A 210 -3.86 -5.95 14.60
C VAL A 210 -2.96 -7.17 14.87
N GLU A 211 -3.35 -8.04 15.80
CA GLU A 211 -2.59 -9.26 16.10
C GLU A 211 -2.52 -10.21 14.90
N ASN A 212 -3.64 -10.45 14.22
CA ASN A 212 -3.71 -11.28 13.03
C ASN A 212 -2.84 -10.71 11.90
N ALA A 213 -2.90 -9.40 11.65
CA ALA A 213 -2.09 -8.74 10.65
C ALA A 213 -0.58 -8.85 10.97
N GLY A 214 -0.20 -8.61 12.22
CA GLY A 214 1.19 -8.72 12.68
C GLY A 214 1.75 -10.12 12.49
N ARG A 215 0.99 -11.16 12.87
CA ARG A 215 1.37 -12.56 12.69
C ARG A 215 1.50 -12.94 11.20
N ALA A 216 0.59 -12.47 10.34
CA ALA A 216 0.63 -12.72 8.90
C ALA A 216 1.88 -12.12 8.24
N TYR A 217 2.27 -10.91 8.64
CA TYR A 217 3.53 -10.30 8.18
C TYR A 217 4.76 -11.06 8.69
N ALA A 218 4.76 -11.48 9.96
CA ALA A 218 5.86 -12.26 10.51
C ALA A 218 6.03 -13.62 9.79
N ALA A 219 4.93 -14.21 9.31
CA ALA A 219 4.93 -15.45 8.54
C ALA A 219 5.29 -15.26 7.05
N SER A 220 5.41 -14.02 6.57
CA SER A 220 5.65 -13.67 5.16
C SER A 220 6.96 -12.87 5.00
N PRO A 221 8.15 -13.45 5.21
CA PRO A 221 9.44 -12.73 5.29
C PRO A 221 9.84 -12.03 3.98
N ASP A 222 9.30 -12.46 2.85
CA ASP A 222 9.57 -11.87 1.54
C ASP A 222 8.76 -10.58 1.30
N LEU A 223 7.71 -10.33 2.10
CA LEU A 223 6.92 -9.12 2.04
C LEU A 223 7.51 -8.07 3.00
N ARG A 224 8.02 -6.99 2.39
CA ARG A 224 8.47 -5.82 3.16
C ARG A 224 7.38 -4.76 3.13
N PRO A 225 6.65 -4.56 4.26
CA PRO A 225 5.70 -3.46 4.33
C PRO A 225 6.43 -2.12 4.15
N SER A 226 5.74 -1.12 3.60
CA SER A 226 6.28 0.24 3.55
C SER A 226 6.64 0.71 4.96
N ALA A 227 7.61 1.61 5.07
CA ALA A 227 8.10 2.12 6.36
C ALA A 227 6.98 2.72 7.24
N ASN A 228 5.96 3.29 6.62
CA ASN A 228 4.82 3.92 7.28
C ASN A 228 3.53 3.07 7.18
N HIS A 229 3.65 1.77 6.94
CA HIS A 229 2.50 0.88 6.85
C HIS A 229 1.71 0.89 8.16
N HIS A 230 0.45 1.31 8.09
CA HIS A 230 -0.42 1.49 9.27
C HIS A 230 -0.52 0.23 10.13
N GLY A 231 -0.69 -0.94 9.54
CA GLY A 231 -0.79 -2.21 10.27
C GLY A 231 0.49 -2.56 11.04
N MET A 232 1.68 -2.21 10.52
CA MET A 232 2.95 -2.44 11.24
C MET A 232 3.17 -1.42 12.35
N ARG A 233 2.68 -0.21 12.20
CA ARG A 233 2.68 0.79 13.27
C ARG A 233 1.77 0.36 14.41
N ASP A 234 0.56 -0.10 14.12
CA ASP A 234 -0.39 -0.59 15.11
C ASP A 234 0.12 -1.88 15.79
N TRP A 235 0.79 -2.76 15.04
CA TRP A 235 1.46 -3.93 15.62
C TRP A 235 2.57 -3.56 16.62
N ARG A 236 3.40 -2.56 16.32
CA ARG A 236 4.38 -2.01 17.28
C ARG A 236 3.69 -1.44 18.52
N ARG A 237 2.63 -0.62 18.34
CA ARG A 237 1.85 -0.09 19.47
C ARG A 237 1.24 -1.18 20.33
N ALA A 238 0.86 -2.32 19.74
CA ALA A 238 0.40 -3.49 20.51
C ALA A 238 1.52 -4.08 21.38
N GLN A 239 2.72 -4.24 20.81
CA GLN A 239 3.89 -4.73 21.55
C GLN A 239 4.32 -3.78 22.67
N ASP A 240 4.19 -2.48 22.45
CA ASP A 240 4.53 -1.42 23.41
C ASP A 240 3.42 -1.18 24.46
N GLY A 241 2.27 -1.86 24.37
CA GLY A 241 1.15 -1.73 25.31
C GLY A 241 0.32 -0.45 25.15
N VAL A 242 0.47 0.27 24.03
CA VAL A 242 -0.21 1.55 23.73
C VAL A 242 -1.19 1.46 22.56
N LEU A 243 -1.62 0.26 22.17
CA LEU A 243 -2.58 0.09 21.09
C LEU A 243 -3.98 0.63 21.43
N ARG A 244 -4.47 0.45 22.70
CA ARG A 244 -5.80 0.94 23.08
C ARG A 244 -5.88 2.47 23.09
N PRO A 245 -4.92 3.23 23.61
CA PRO A 245 -4.86 4.68 23.36
C PRO A 245 -4.97 5.07 21.89
N SER A 246 -4.28 4.34 21.01
CA SER A 246 -4.37 4.57 19.56
C SER A 246 -5.75 4.24 18.98
N TYR A 247 -6.43 3.19 19.47
CA TYR A 247 -7.82 2.89 19.11
C TYR A 247 -8.76 4.02 19.54
N VAL A 248 -8.66 4.48 20.80
CA VAL A 248 -9.51 5.56 21.33
C VAL A 248 -9.33 6.86 20.56
N ALA A 249 -8.10 7.20 20.17
CA ALA A 249 -7.83 8.42 19.40
C ALA A 249 -8.46 8.44 17.99
N ARG A 250 -8.78 7.28 17.41
CA ARG A 250 -9.49 7.19 16.13
C ARG A 250 -10.95 7.63 16.23
N HIS A 251 -11.52 7.51 17.42
CA HIS A 251 -12.91 7.86 17.72
C HIS A 251 -12.97 9.27 18.28
N PRO A 252 -13.85 10.17 17.77
CA PRO A 252 -14.01 11.48 18.37
C PRO A 252 -14.56 11.39 19.79
N SER A 253 -14.06 12.22 20.68
CA SER A 253 -14.73 12.50 21.96
C SER A 253 -16.05 13.23 21.71
N ARG A 254 -16.90 13.33 22.72
CA ARG A 254 -18.17 14.09 22.61
C ARG A 254 -17.95 15.54 22.18
N THR A 255 -16.90 16.18 22.71
CA THR A 255 -16.56 17.56 22.36
C THR A 255 -16.04 17.65 20.93
N GLU A 256 -15.07 16.79 20.56
CA GLU A 256 -14.53 16.75 19.19
C GLU A 256 -15.62 16.45 18.15
N LEU A 257 -16.58 15.58 18.49
CA LEU A 257 -17.71 15.29 17.62
C LEU A 257 -18.60 16.51 17.42
N ALA A 258 -18.95 17.22 18.49
CA ALA A 258 -19.79 18.42 18.41
C ALA A 258 -19.11 19.53 17.60
N ASP A 259 -17.82 19.79 17.87
CA ASP A 259 -17.03 20.78 17.17
C ASP A 259 -16.81 20.38 15.69
N GLY A 260 -16.52 19.11 15.45
CA GLY A 260 -16.29 18.57 14.11
C GLY A 260 -17.55 18.58 13.23
N ILE A 261 -18.73 18.33 13.80
CA ILE A 261 -20.01 18.49 13.08
C ILE A 261 -20.16 19.95 12.62
N ALA A 262 -19.87 20.92 13.49
CA ALA A 262 -19.95 22.35 13.14
C ALA A 262 -18.97 22.76 12.02
N HIS A 263 -17.84 22.05 11.89
CA HIS A 263 -16.85 22.25 10.82
C HIS A 263 -17.09 21.39 9.57
N GLY A 264 -18.09 20.51 9.59
CA GLY A 264 -18.33 19.57 8.49
C GLY A 264 -17.34 18.39 8.44
N TRP A 265 -16.56 18.15 9.51
CA TRP A 265 -15.61 17.04 9.61
C TRP A 265 -16.28 15.71 9.98
N PHE A 266 -17.46 15.77 10.61
CA PHE A 266 -18.28 14.62 10.89
C PHE A 266 -19.69 14.87 10.36
N VAL A 267 -20.13 13.99 9.46
CA VAL A 267 -21.45 14.06 8.83
C VAL A 267 -22.29 12.86 9.30
N GLU A 268 -23.38 13.12 10.02
CA GLU A 268 -24.24 12.03 10.46
C GLU A 268 -24.88 11.32 9.26
N ASP A 269 -24.73 10.02 9.20
CA ASP A 269 -25.33 9.15 8.19
C ASP A 269 -25.77 7.82 8.84
N ARG A 270 -27.07 7.65 8.97
CA ARG A 270 -27.71 6.49 9.61
C ARG A 270 -28.25 5.48 8.60
N ARG A 271 -27.91 5.59 7.33
CA ARG A 271 -28.45 4.74 6.27
C ARG A 271 -28.34 3.26 6.60
N LEU A 272 -27.13 2.81 6.98
CA LEU A 272 -26.90 1.41 7.37
C LEU A 272 -27.45 1.07 8.75
N ALA A 273 -27.37 1.98 9.71
CA ALA A 273 -27.90 1.75 11.07
C ALA A 273 -29.43 1.48 11.10
N HIS A 274 -30.17 2.01 10.13
CA HIS A 274 -31.60 1.76 10.00
C HIS A 274 -31.94 0.44 9.30
N SER A 275 -31.07 -0.03 8.40
CA SER A 275 -31.30 -1.22 7.59
C SER A 275 -30.67 -2.49 8.17
N LEU A 276 -29.64 -2.37 8.99
CA LEU A 276 -28.87 -3.48 9.52
C LEU A 276 -29.11 -3.68 11.02
N ARG A 277 -29.13 -4.93 11.43
CA ARG A 277 -29.10 -5.30 12.85
C ARG A 277 -27.67 -5.57 13.28
N SER A 278 -27.27 -5.01 14.42
CA SER A 278 -26.00 -5.37 15.07
C SER A 278 -26.13 -6.80 15.65
N PRO A 279 -25.38 -7.79 15.12
CA PRO A 279 -25.44 -9.16 15.66
C PRO A 279 -24.93 -9.22 17.10
N THR A 280 -23.97 -8.38 17.45
CA THR A 280 -23.41 -8.29 18.80
C THR A 280 -23.69 -6.90 19.36
N PRO A 281 -24.34 -6.79 20.54
CA PRO A 281 -24.60 -5.51 21.21
C PRO A 281 -23.30 -4.78 21.54
N ASP A 282 -23.33 -3.45 21.42
CA ASP A 282 -22.18 -2.62 21.80
C ASP A 282 -22.03 -2.57 23.33
N GLU A 283 -20.81 -2.82 23.79
CA GLU A 283 -20.39 -2.61 25.17
C GLU A 283 -19.54 -1.32 25.21
N PRO A 284 -20.01 -0.24 25.86
CA PRO A 284 -19.29 1.02 25.89
C PRO A 284 -17.96 0.89 26.62
N LEU A 285 -16.97 1.69 26.21
CA LEU A 285 -15.76 1.87 26.98
C LEU A 285 -16.05 2.74 28.21
N ASP A 286 -15.43 2.42 29.34
CA ASP A 286 -15.53 3.23 30.56
C ASP A 286 -14.97 4.64 30.34
N GLU A 287 -15.69 5.68 30.77
CA GLU A 287 -15.32 7.09 30.53
C GLU A 287 -13.96 7.46 31.15
N ALA A 288 -13.61 6.90 32.32
CA ALA A 288 -12.31 7.17 32.93
C ALA A 288 -11.16 6.50 32.17
N VAL A 289 -11.41 5.30 31.64
CA VAL A 289 -10.46 4.58 30.76
C VAL A 289 -10.27 5.34 29.47
N GLU A 290 -11.36 5.81 28.84
CA GLU A 290 -11.31 6.60 27.63
C GLU A 290 -10.49 7.89 27.83
N ALA A 291 -10.73 8.64 28.92
CA ALA A 291 -10.00 9.87 29.24
C ALA A 291 -8.50 9.60 29.43
N ALA A 292 -8.13 8.56 30.18
CA ALA A 292 -6.74 8.18 30.41
C ALA A 292 -6.04 7.78 29.09
N ASP A 293 -6.70 7.02 28.22
CA ASP A 293 -6.16 6.62 26.94
C ASP A 293 -5.94 7.83 26.00
N ARG A 294 -6.82 8.83 26.01
CA ARG A 294 -6.64 10.08 25.25
C ARG A 294 -5.43 10.89 25.74
N GLU A 295 -5.22 10.99 27.05
CA GLU A 295 -4.03 11.63 27.62
C GLU A 295 -2.74 10.93 27.18
N ILE A 296 -2.71 9.59 27.26
CA ILE A 296 -1.56 8.80 26.82
C ILE A 296 -1.28 9.05 25.33
N MET A 297 -2.29 9.00 24.49
CA MET A 297 -2.11 9.19 23.03
C MET A 297 -1.64 10.60 22.72
N SER A 298 -2.19 11.63 23.36
CA SER A 298 -1.76 13.03 23.19
C SER A 298 -0.26 13.21 23.52
N ALA A 299 0.22 12.55 24.59
CA ALA A 299 1.64 12.59 24.95
C ALA A 299 2.52 11.84 23.94
N LEU A 300 2.04 10.74 23.38
CA LEU A 300 2.79 9.89 22.44
C LEU A 300 2.91 10.47 21.04
N VAL A 301 1.87 11.15 20.55
CA VAL A 301 1.84 11.70 19.17
C VAL A 301 3.06 12.55 18.86
N GLY A 302 3.42 13.45 19.77
CA GLY A 302 4.60 14.32 19.59
C GLY A 302 5.90 13.53 19.50
N VAL A 303 6.03 12.46 20.30
CA VAL A 303 7.20 11.58 20.31
C VAL A 303 7.27 10.76 19.02
N GLU A 304 6.16 10.14 18.61
CA GLU A 304 6.08 9.35 17.37
C GLU A 304 6.38 10.18 16.12
N LEU A 305 5.82 11.40 16.02
CA LEU A 305 6.09 12.32 14.91
C LEU A 305 7.57 12.67 14.83
N ARG A 306 8.19 12.96 15.98
CA ARG A 306 9.62 13.26 16.04
C ARG A 306 10.48 12.05 15.67
N LEU A 307 10.12 10.86 16.15
CA LEU A 307 10.81 9.62 15.81
C LEU A 307 10.73 9.34 14.30
N ASN A 308 9.56 9.46 13.71
CA ASN A 308 9.37 9.29 12.26
C ASN A 308 10.23 10.27 11.45
N THR A 309 10.31 11.54 11.89
CA THR A 309 11.16 12.54 11.25
C THR A 309 12.64 12.12 11.31
N LEU A 310 13.12 11.73 12.49
CA LEU A 310 14.51 11.27 12.68
C LEU A 310 14.82 10.01 11.86
N GLU A 311 13.90 9.06 11.78
CA GLU A 311 14.06 7.85 10.95
C GLU A 311 14.13 8.17 9.45
N GLN A 312 13.37 9.18 8.99
CA GLN A 312 13.44 9.65 7.61
C GLN A 312 14.75 10.37 7.32
N GLU A 313 15.20 11.24 8.22
CA GLU A 313 16.50 11.91 8.11
C GLU A 313 17.64 10.91 8.10
N HIS A 314 17.60 9.92 8.99
CA HIS A 314 18.60 8.85 9.03
C HIS A 314 18.64 8.03 7.73
N ARG A 315 17.48 7.70 7.17
CA ARG A 315 17.42 6.98 5.89
C ARG A 315 18.03 7.81 4.76
N ARG A 316 17.65 9.08 4.64
CA ARG A 316 18.24 9.99 3.62
C ARG A 316 19.76 10.06 3.76
N ALA A 317 20.26 10.28 4.99
CA ALA A 317 21.68 10.30 5.26
C ALA A 317 22.38 8.98 4.90
N SER A 318 21.73 7.84 5.13
CA SER A 318 22.27 6.52 4.75
C SER A 318 22.32 6.34 3.24
N ASP A 319 21.27 6.74 2.52
CA ASP A 319 21.20 6.67 1.05
C ASP A 319 22.25 7.58 0.41
N ASP A 320 22.42 8.79 0.93
CA ASP A 320 23.45 9.74 0.49
C ASP A 320 24.85 9.15 0.72
N LEU A 321 25.11 8.55 1.89
CA LEU A 321 26.37 7.91 2.18
C LEU A 321 26.66 6.72 1.24
N ASP A 322 25.67 5.93 0.90
CA ASP A 322 25.84 4.82 -0.04
C ASP A 322 26.05 5.31 -1.48
N PHE A 323 25.44 6.44 -1.84
CA PHE A 323 25.70 7.11 -3.10
C PHE A 323 27.17 7.59 -3.17
N GLU A 324 27.62 8.31 -2.15
CA GLU A 324 29.02 8.80 -2.07
C GLU A 324 30.04 7.64 -2.08
N ARG A 325 29.76 6.55 -1.36
CA ARG A 325 30.62 5.34 -1.39
C ARG A 325 30.71 4.70 -2.78
N ARG A 326 29.63 4.72 -3.55
CA ARG A 326 29.67 4.24 -4.95
C ARG A 326 30.53 5.17 -5.80
N HIS A 327 30.34 6.47 -5.67
CA HIS A 327 31.09 7.46 -6.42
C HIS A 327 32.60 7.41 -6.12
N VAL A 328 32.98 7.25 -4.85
CA VAL A 328 34.39 7.04 -4.47
C VAL A 328 34.98 5.80 -5.15
N ARG A 329 34.26 4.67 -5.18
CA ARG A 329 34.74 3.45 -5.87
C ARG A 329 34.91 3.67 -7.37
N GLU A 330 34.03 4.43 -8.01
CA GLU A 330 34.20 4.79 -9.45
C GLU A 330 35.40 5.65 -9.69
N LEU A 331 35.66 6.64 -8.83
CA LEU A 331 36.84 7.48 -8.88
C LEU A 331 38.15 6.68 -8.67
N ASP A 332 38.16 5.76 -7.71
CA ASP A 332 39.32 4.88 -7.47
C ASP A 332 39.64 4.05 -8.73
N THR A 333 38.60 3.47 -9.36
CA THR A 333 38.76 2.70 -10.59
C THR A 333 39.31 3.57 -11.73
N LEU A 334 38.87 4.83 -11.84
CA LEU A 334 39.38 5.79 -12.83
C LEU A 334 40.84 6.15 -12.56
N VAL A 335 41.18 6.39 -11.29
CA VAL A 335 42.56 6.70 -10.87
C VAL A 335 43.49 5.54 -11.20
N GLU A 336 43.11 4.30 -10.96
CA GLU A 336 43.93 3.13 -11.35
C GLU A 336 44.15 3.08 -12.87
N ARG A 337 43.11 3.26 -13.67
CA ARG A 337 43.18 3.28 -15.13
C ARG A 337 44.16 4.39 -15.62
N LEU A 338 44.03 5.60 -15.08
CA LEU A 338 44.91 6.70 -15.44
C LEU A 338 46.38 6.45 -15.06
N ARG A 339 46.62 5.77 -13.94
CA ARG A 339 47.98 5.36 -13.53
C ARG A 339 48.61 4.39 -14.53
N ASP A 340 47.82 3.42 -15.00
CA ASP A 340 48.25 2.45 -16.00
C ASP A 340 48.57 3.14 -17.33
N GLU A 341 47.72 4.05 -17.81
CA GLU A 341 47.94 4.84 -19.01
C GLU A 341 49.22 5.71 -18.91
N ILE A 342 49.45 6.35 -17.77
CA ILE A 342 50.68 7.12 -17.50
C ILE A 342 51.90 6.20 -17.54
N SER A 343 51.83 5.01 -16.93
CA SER A 343 52.92 4.05 -16.94
C SER A 343 53.25 3.57 -18.35
N GLU A 344 52.24 3.26 -19.18
CA GLU A 344 52.44 2.90 -20.59
C GLU A 344 53.06 4.06 -21.41
N SER A 345 52.56 5.27 -21.22
CA SER A 345 53.10 6.47 -21.87
C SER A 345 54.55 6.73 -21.50
N GLN A 346 54.90 6.53 -20.21
CA GLN A 346 56.27 6.65 -19.75
C GLN A 346 57.22 5.61 -20.39
N LYS A 347 56.79 4.36 -20.51
CA LYS A 347 57.51 3.28 -21.19
C LYS A 347 57.72 3.59 -22.65
N ALA A 348 56.66 4.06 -23.35
CA ALA A 348 56.76 4.47 -24.75
C ALA A 348 57.72 5.64 -24.95
N THR A 349 57.69 6.63 -24.05
CA THR A 349 58.62 7.78 -24.07
C THR A 349 60.05 7.35 -23.84
N SER A 350 60.29 6.41 -22.91
CA SER A 350 61.63 5.85 -22.70
C SER A 350 62.14 5.12 -23.93
N ALA A 351 61.33 4.26 -24.55
CA ALA A 351 61.70 3.55 -25.78
C ALA A 351 62.05 4.48 -26.94
N LEU A 352 61.29 5.57 -27.16
CA LEU A 352 61.51 6.57 -28.13
C LEU A 352 62.85 7.34 -27.89
N ARG A 353 63.19 7.59 -26.62
CA ARG A 353 64.45 8.18 -26.21
C ARG A 353 65.64 7.27 -26.58
N ASP A 354 65.55 6.00 -26.23
CA ASP A 354 66.55 5.00 -26.54
C ASP A 354 66.79 4.87 -28.07
N GLU A 355 65.68 4.86 -28.84
CA GLU A 355 65.75 4.86 -30.32
C GLU A 355 66.40 6.15 -30.90
N LEU A 356 66.01 7.29 -30.32
CA LEU A 356 66.65 8.57 -30.69
C LEU A 356 68.13 8.58 -30.39
N ASP A 357 68.56 8.14 -29.23
CA ASP A 357 69.98 8.07 -28.85
C ASP A 357 70.72 7.10 -29.74
N ALA A 358 70.19 5.93 -30.05
CA ALA A 358 70.80 4.99 -31.02
C ALA A 358 70.95 5.61 -32.41
N THR A 359 69.88 6.32 -32.87
CA THR A 359 69.91 7.01 -34.17
C THR A 359 70.95 8.12 -34.17
N LEU A 360 71.09 8.92 -33.14
CA LEU A 360 72.12 9.95 -32.98
C LEU A 360 73.52 9.35 -32.97
N GLU A 361 73.74 8.21 -32.34
CA GLU A 361 75.01 7.48 -32.38
C GLU A 361 75.32 6.96 -33.77
N GLU A 362 74.38 6.46 -34.55
CA GLU A 362 74.57 6.06 -35.96
C GLU A 362 74.95 7.24 -36.85
N VAL A 363 74.25 8.38 -36.71
CA VAL A 363 74.52 9.59 -37.40
C VAL A 363 75.96 10.07 -37.06
N ALA A 364 76.33 10.01 -35.78
CA ALA A 364 77.70 10.39 -35.35
C ALA A 364 78.77 9.44 -35.88
N ARG A 365 78.50 8.14 -36.01
CA ARG A 365 79.36 7.13 -36.64
C ARG A 365 79.48 7.41 -38.13
N ALA A 366 78.42 7.68 -38.83
CA ALA A 366 78.40 8.02 -40.25
C ALA A 366 79.21 9.28 -40.51
N LYS A 367 79.06 10.35 -39.74
CA LYS A 367 79.90 11.58 -39.85
C LYS A 367 81.36 11.34 -39.60
N ARG A 368 81.73 10.36 -38.79
CA ARG A 368 83.14 9.97 -38.55
C ARG A 368 83.76 9.12 -39.69
N SER A 369 82.91 8.49 -40.51
CA SER A 369 83.37 7.69 -41.63
C SER A 369 84.20 8.52 -42.62
N ARG A 370 85.33 7.95 -43.11
CA ARG A 370 86.22 8.62 -44.12
C ARG A 370 85.49 8.92 -45.43
N LEU A 371 84.55 8.07 -45.84
CA LEU A 371 83.72 8.23 -47.04
C LEU A 371 82.80 9.41 -46.97
N VAL A 372 82.04 9.53 -45.84
CA VAL A 372 81.08 10.61 -45.63
C VAL A 372 81.80 11.96 -45.42
N ARG A 373 82.92 11.98 -44.73
CA ARG A 373 83.77 13.18 -44.62
C ARG A 373 84.34 13.64 -45.94
N GLY A 374 84.68 12.70 -46.83
CA GLY A 374 85.12 12.99 -48.21
C GLY A 374 83.99 13.57 -49.05
N ALA A 375 82.79 13.01 -49.00
CA ALA A 375 81.61 13.48 -49.73
C ALA A 375 81.15 14.88 -49.25
N LEU A 376 81.13 15.12 -47.92
CA LEU A 376 80.81 16.44 -47.37
C LEU A 376 81.85 17.52 -47.72
N ARG A 377 83.13 17.18 -47.89
CA ARG A 377 84.15 18.10 -48.36
C ARG A 377 84.01 18.42 -49.87
N LEU A 378 83.63 17.42 -50.67
CA LEU A 378 83.34 17.62 -52.10
C LEU A 378 82.08 18.45 -52.32
N SER A 379 81.02 18.22 -51.58
CA SER A 379 79.79 19.02 -51.67
C SER A 379 80.04 20.48 -51.28
N LYS A 380 80.84 20.76 -50.23
CA LYS A 380 81.24 22.13 -49.88
C LYS A 380 82.10 22.81 -50.92
N ALA A 381 82.96 22.05 -51.65
CA ALA A 381 83.79 22.57 -52.70
C ALA A 381 83.06 22.84 -54.05
N ILE A 382 81.87 22.27 -54.21
CA ILE A 382 81.02 22.48 -55.40
C ILE A 382 80.04 23.69 -55.17
N HIS A 383 79.86 24.13 -53.97
CA HIS A 383 78.95 25.22 -53.60
C HIS A 383 79.68 26.45 -53.07
N SER A 384 81.02 26.50 -53.18
CA SER A 384 81.90 27.66 -53.04
C SER A 384 82.49 28.03 -54.40
#